data_ceb91616cf284292220ad64c843f8a20
#
_entry.id   ceb91616cf284292220ad64c843f8a20
#
_cell.length_a   1.000
_cell.length_b   1.000
_cell.length_c   1.000
_cell.angle_alpha   90.00
_cell.angle_beta   90.00
_cell.angle_gamma   90.00
#
_symmetry.space_group_name_H-M   'P 1'
#
loop_
_entity.id
_entity.type
_entity.pdbx_description
1 polymer ?
#
loop_
_entity_poly.entity_id
_entity_poly.type
_entity_poly.pdbx_seq_one_letter_code
_entity_poly.pdbx_strand_id
1 'polypeptide(L)'
;SQCLPVAPFSIRFTGDIDSITNAHNLAMTALTARMQHENNYGDERLASRGLRRLDIDPDRVQLRWVLDFSAQALRNIVIGRGGRMDGLEMESGFQISVASEIMAILAVARDLADLRERMGRIVVAYDRSGNEVTTADLEVDGAMTAWMVEALHPNLIQTLEGQPLFVHAGPFANIAIGQSSVLADQLGTRLADYH
;
A
#
# COMPACT_ATOMS: atom_id res chain seq x y z
N SER A 1 -12.09 15.21 -17.87
CA SER A 1 -11.62 16.50 -18.45
C SER A 1 -10.19 16.72 -17.99
N GLN A 2 -9.26 16.69 -18.92
CA GLN A 2 -7.86 17.01 -18.60
C GLN A 2 -7.73 18.53 -18.49
N CYS A 3 -7.25 19.01 -17.34
CA CYS A 3 -6.84 20.39 -17.21
C CYS A 3 -5.50 20.59 -17.93
N LEU A 4 -5.42 21.54 -18.84
CA LEU A 4 -4.18 21.97 -19.47
C LEU A 4 -3.69 23.26 -18.80
N PRO A 5 -2.39 23.44 -18.58
CA PRO A 5 -1.29 22.52 -18.91
C PRO A 5 -1.26 21.29 -17.96
N VAL A 6 -0.76 20.17 -18.47
CA VAL A 6 -0.50 18.96 -17.67
C VAL A 6 0.64 19.29 -16.71
N ALA A 7 0.29 19.68 -15.49
CA ALA A 7 1.26 19.92 -14.43
C ALA A 7 1.46 18.61 -13.63
N PRO A 8 2.56 18.46 -12.88
CA PRO A 8 2.73 17.36 -11.91
C PRO A 8 1.52 17.15 -11.00
N PHE A 9 0.80 18.19 -10.73
CA PHE A 9 -0.47 18.28 -10.06
C PHE A 9 -1.60 17.50 -10.77
N SER A 10 -1.75 17.60 -12.12
CA SER A 10 -2.77 16.83 -12.86
C SER A 10 -2.43 15.34 -12.91
N ILE A 11 -1.16 15.00 -12.82
CA ILE A 11 -0.69 13.62 -12.70
C ILE A 11 -1.00 13.10 -11.29
N ARG A 12 -0.86 13.92 -10.26
CA ARG A 12 -1.20 13.59 -8.87
C ARG A 12 -2.70 13.58 -8.59
N PHE A 13 -3.51 14.07 -9.50
CA PHE A 13 -4.97 13.93 -9.42
C PHE A 13 -5.43 12.46 -9.36
N THR A 14 -4.65 11.59 -10.03
CA THR A 14 -4.74 10.14 -9.91
C THR A 14 -3.53 9.55 -9.17
N GLY A 15 -2.61 10.40 -8.71
CA GLY A 15 -1.23 10.07 -8.34
C GLY A 15 -1.09 9.39 -6.98
N ASP A 16 -2.11 9.41 -6.15
CA ASP A 16 -2.13 8.60 -4.94
C ASP A 16 -2.04 7.10 -5.28
N ILE A 17 -2.48 6.70 -6.47
CA ILE A 17 -2.37 5.32 -6.97
C ILE A 17 -0.91 4.90 -7.11
N ASP A 18 -0.04 5.74 -7.64
CA ASP A 18 1.39 5.43 -7.78
C ASP A 18 2.05 5.23 -6.40
N SER A 19 1.78 6.13 -5.47
CA SER A 19 2.28 6.03 -4.09
C SER A 19 1.76 4.76 -3.40
N ILE A 20 0.47 4.46 -3.55
CA ILE A 20 -0.17 3.26 -3.01
C ILE A 20 0.44 2.01 -3.62
N THR A 21 0.59 1.96 -4.95
CA THR A 21 1.19 0.84 -5.67
C THR A 21 2.62 0.57 -5.20
N ASN A 22 3.43 1.62 -5.06
CA ASN A 22 4.81 1.50 -4.60
C ASN A 22 4.89 1.05 -3.14
N ALA A 23 4.11 1.63 -2.25
CA ALA A 23 4.08 1.23 -0.84
C ALA A 23 3.61 -0.23 -0.67
N HIS A 24 2.58 -0.64 -1.40
CA HIS A 24 2.05 -2.00 -1.37
C HIS A 24 3.07 -3.02 -1.89
N ASN A 25 3.64 -2.77 -3.07
CA ASN A 25 4.60 -3.69 -3.68
C ASN A 25 5.93 -3.72 -2.91
N LEU A 26 6.28 -2.66 -2.18
CA LEU A 26 7.39 -2.66 -1.23
C LEU A 26 7.15 -3.66 -0.09
N ALA A 27 5.93 -3.69 0.48
CA ALA A 27 5.57 -4.68 1.50
C ALA A 27 5.64 -6.10 0.94
N MET A 28 5.15 -6.33 -0.28
CA MET A 28 5.22 -7.63 -0.93
C MET A 28 6.67 -8.05 -1.23
N THR A 29 7.52 -7.11 -1.64
CA THR A 29 8.96 -7.35 -1.84
C THR A 29 9.64 -7.72 -0.52
N ALA A 30 9.35 -6.99 0.56
CA ALA A 30 9.90 -7.29 1.89
C ALA A 30 9.46 -8.67 2.39
N LEU A 31 8.18 -9.03 2.19
CA LEU A 31 7.64 -10.35 2.54
C LEU A 31 8.37 -11.48 1.82
N THR A 32 8.46 -11.40 0.49
CA THR A 32 9.10 -12.45 -0.32
C THR A 32 10.59 -12.56 -0.04
N ALA A 33 11.28 -11.43 0.18
CA ALA A 33 12.69 -11.41 0.59
C ALA A 33 12.88 -12.02 1.99
N ARG A 34 12.00 -11.74 2.95
CA ARG A 34 12.03 -12.32 4.29
C ARG A 34 11.87 -13.84 4.21
N MET A 35 10.88 -14.34 3.49
CA MET A 35 10.64 -15.76 3.29
C MET A 35 11.85 -16.46 2.66
N GLN A 36 12.47 -15.85 1.63
CA GLN A 36 13.66 -16.36 0.99
C GLN A 36 14.86 -16.41 1.95
N HIS A 37 15.04 -15.37 2.77
CA HIS A 37 16.10 -15.34 3.77
C HIS A 37 15.90 -16.44 4.82
N GLU A 38 14.69 -16.61 5.32
CA GLU A 38 14.35 -17.66 6.30
C GLU A 38 14.54 -19.06 5.74
N ASN A 39 14.24 -19.26 4.46
CA ASN A 39 14.48 -20.53 3.76
C ASN A 39 15.98 -20.82 3.54
N ASN A 40 16.77 -19.78 3.27
CA ASN A 40 18.18 -19.92 2.89
C ASN A 40 19.15 -19.92 4.07
N TYR A 41 18.75 -19.38 5.23
CA TYR A 41 19.65 -19.14 6.37
C TYR A 41 19.08 -19.70 7.67
N GLY A 42 19.99 -20.25 8.51
CA GLY A 42 19.67 -20.61 9.88
C GLY A 42 19.52 -19.38 10.80
N ASP A 43 18.99 -19.59 12.00
CA ASP A 43 18.64 -18.52 12.94
C ASP A 43 19.86 -17.67 13.37
N GLU A 44 21.03 -18.28 13.56
CA GLU A 44 22.27 -17.55 13.90
C GLU A 44 22.64 -16.55 12.80
N ARG A 45 22.47 -16.93 11.53
CA ARG A 45 22.81 -16.07 10.40
C ARG A 45 21.75 -14.99 10.18
N LEU A 46 20.50 -15.26 10.48
CA LEU A 46 19.43 -14.25 10.50
C LEU A 46 19.72 -13.23 11.61
N ALA A 47 19.99 -13.69 12.83
CA ALA A 47 20.30 -12.84 13.96
C ALA A 47 21.54 -11.96 13.74
N SER A 48 22.58 -12.48 13.09
CA SER A 48 23.77 -11.69 12.73
C SER A 48 23.48 -10.53 11.76
N ARG A 49 22.33 -10.57 11.09
CA ARG A 49 21.80 -9.51 10.19
C ARG A 49 20.74 -8.65 10.86
N GLY A 50 20.50 -8.83 12.13
CA GLY A 50 19.45 -8.12 12.87
C GLY A 50 18.03 -8.63 12.57
N LEU A 51 17.89 -9.79 11.95
CA LEU A 51 16.59 -10.36 11.59
C LEU A 51 16.20 -11.47 12.58
N ARG A 52 14.98 -11.43 13.10
CA ARG A 52 14.37 -12.57 13.79
C ARG A 52 13.60 -13.44 12.79
N ARG A 53 13.53 -14.74 13.01
CA ARG A 53 12.66 -15.62 12.21
C ARG A 53 11.20 -15.30 12.50
N LEU A 54 10.38 -15.15 11.46
CA LEU A 54 8.94 -15.00 11.53
C LEU A 54 8.20 -16.32 11.26
N ASP A 55 8.90 -17.30 10.69
CA ASP A 55 8.38 -18.64 10.33
C ASP A 55 7.14 -18.58 9.44
N ILE A 56 7.20 -17.71 8.43
CA ILE A 56 6.09 -17.43 7.52
C ILE A 56 5.68 -18.69 6.76
N ASP A 57 4.40 -19.00 6.75
CA ASP A 57 3.82 -20.09 5.98
C ASP A 57 3.55 -19.64 4.53
N PRO A 58 4.24 -20.21 3.52
CA PRO A 58 4.05 -19.84 2.11
C PRO A 58 2.64 -20.06 1.59
N ASP A 59 1.91 -21.02 2.14
CA ASP A 59 0.54 -21.35 1.74
C ASP A 59 -0.50 -20.41 2.39
N ARG A 60 -0.06 -19.54 3.30
CA ARG A 60 -0.92 -18.63 4.06
C ARG A 60 -0.54 -17.16 3.88
N VAL A 61 0.03 -16.81 2.74
CA VAL A 61 0.27 -15.43 2.35
C VAL A 61 -1.05 -14.78 1.94
N GLN A 62 -1.38 -13.64 2.56
CA GLN A 62 -2.62 -12.89 2.32
C GLN A 62 -2.43 -11.79 1.29
N LEU A 63 -1.22 -11.21 1.26
CA LEU A 63 -0.91 -10.10 0.36
C LEU A 63 -0.62 -10.61 -1.06
N ARG A 64 -1.09 -9.88 -2.06
CA ARG A 64 -0.77 -10.11 -3.47
C ARG A 64 -0.13 -8.85 -4.05
N TRP A 65 0.58 -8.97 -5.16
CA TRP A 65 1.06 -7.82 -5.90
C TRP A 65 -0.09 -6.97 -6.42
N VAL A 66 0.13 -5.67 -6.59
CA VAL A 66 -0.82 -4.77 -7.25
C VAL A 66 -0.21 -4.14 -8.49
N LEU A 67 -1.05 -3.93 -9.51
CA LEU A 67 -0.67 -3.36 -10.78
C LEU A 67 -1.87 -2.67 -11.42
N ASP A 68 -1.70 -1.46 -11.97
CA ASP A 68 -2.81 -0.69 -12.55
C ASP A 68 -3.41 -1.37 -13.78
N PHE A 69 -2.58 -2.00 -14.58
CA PHE A 69 -2.98 -2.69 -15.80
C PHE A 69 -2.65 -4.17 -15.70
N SER A 70 -3.55 -4.98 -15.14
CA SER A 70 -3.33 -6.41 -15.03
C SER A 70 -4.29 -7.21 -15.93
N ALA A 71 -3.72 -8.09 -16.76
CA ALA A 71 -4.50 -9.09 -17.49
C ALA A 71 -5.05 -10.15 -16.54
N GLN A 72 -6.19 -10.75 -16.89
CA GLN A 72 -6.76 -11.85 -16.10
C GLN A 72 -5.79 -13.00 -15.87
N ALA A 73 -4.90 -13.27 -16.83
CA ALA A 73 -3.88 -14.31 -16.73
C ALA A 73 -2.87 -14.09 -15.59
N LEU A 74 -2.74 -12.87 -15.06
CA LEU A 74 -1.85 -12.52 -13.96
C LEU A 74 -2.49 -12.65 -12.58
N ARG A 75 -3.76 -12.98 -12.50
CA ARG A 75 -4.49 -13.07 -11.22
C ARG A 75 -4.05 -14.26 -10.37
N ASN A 76 -3.65 -15.35 -11.02
CA ASN A 76 -3.14 -16.54 -10.35
C ASN A 76 -1.91 -17.01 -11.13
N ILE A 77 -0.75 -16.85 -10.52
CA ILE A 77 0.55 -17.21 -11.09
C ILE A 77 1.37 -17.93 -10.04
N VAL A 78 2.39 -18.63 -10.47
CA VAL A 78 3.41 -19.21 -9.60
C VAL A 78 4.67 -18.38 -9.74
N ILE A 79 5.18 -17.87 -8.63
CA ILE A 79 6.43 -17.11 -8.54
C ILE A 79 7.54 -17.96 -7.92
N GLY A 80 8.80 -17.49 -8.00
CA GLY A 80 9.95 -18.16 -7.36
C GLY A 80 10.46 -19.39 -8.10
N ARG A 81 10.03 -19.64 -9.35
CA ARG A 81 10.54 -20.73 -10.19
C ARG A 81 11.89 -20.36 -10.79
N GLY A 82 12.89 -21.20 -10.56
CA GLY A 82 14.22 -21.04 -11.17
C GLY A 82 15.28 -21.66 -10.30
N GLY A 83 15.50 -21.19 -9.12
CA GLY A 83 16.51 -21.71 -8.23
C GLY A 83 16.57 -20.98 -6.91
N ARG A 84 17.55 -21.31 -6.08
CA ARG A 84 17.69 -20.77 -4.72
C ARG A 84 17.69 -19.24 -4.66
N MET A 85 18.11 -18.56 -5.74
CA MET A 85 18.19 -17.10 -5.79
C MET A 85 16.91 -16.44 -6.33
N ASP A 86 16.02 -17.23 -6.93
CA ASP A 86 14.79 -16.71 -7.56
C ASP A 86 13.60 -16.62 -6.59
N GLY A 87 13.84 -16.91 -5.33
CA GLY A 87 12.82 -16.86 -4.27
C GLY A 87 12.30 -18.23 -3.86
N LEU A 88 11.24 -18.24 -3.10
CA LEU A 88 10.49 -19.44 -2.74
C LEU A 88 9.37 -19.66 -3.75
N GLU A 89 9.24 -20.89 -4.26
CA GLU A 89 8.12 -21.21 -5.16
C GLU A 89 6.81 -21.16 -4.37
N MET A 90 5.89 -20.32 -4.81
CA MET A 90 4.58 -20.16 -4.19
C MET A 90 3.53 -19.63 -5.18
N GLU A 91 2.27 -19.89 -4.90
CA GLU A 91 1.16 -19.25 -5.59
C GLU A 91 1.06 -17.77 -5.20
N SER A 92 0.81 -16.93 -6.17
CA SER A 92 0.63 -15.49 -5.99
C SER A 92 -0.23 -14.93 -7.11
N GLY A 93 -0.28 -13.61 -7.27
CA GLY A 93 -1.01 -12.96 -8.37
C GLY A 93 -0.94 -11.47 -8.29
N PHE A 94 -1.53 -10.85 -9.31
CA PHE A 94 -1.67 -9.40 -9.38
C PHE A 94 -3.14 -9.02 -9.24
N GLN A 95 -3.39 -8.03 -8.41
CA GLN A 95 -4.67 -7.33 -8.28
C GLN A 95 -4.53 -5.91 -8.82
N ILE A 96 -5.65 -5.24 -9.05
CA ILE A 96 -5.63 -3.83 -9.40
C ILE A 96 -5.20 -3.00 -8.18
N SER A 97 -4.42 -1.93 -8.40
CA SER A 97 -3.88 -1.09 -7.32
C SER A 97 -4.94 -0.54 -6.37
N VAL A 98 -6.12 -0.23 -6.88
CA VAL A 98 -7.25 0.26 -6.08
C VAL A 98 -7.84 -0.78 -5.12
N ALA A 99 -7.49 -2.06 -5.26
CA ALA A 99 -7.84 -3.10 -4.30
C ALA A 99 -6.89 -3.14 -3.09
N SER A 100 -5.84 -2.32 -3.10
CA SER A 100 -4.92 -2.22 -1.97
C SER A 100 -5.62 -1.67 -0.72
N GLU A 101 -5.41 -2.33 0.41
CA GLU A 101 -5.88 -1.85 1.72
C GLU A 101 -5.32 -0.46 2.07
N ILE A 102 -4.13 -0.10 1.54
CA ILE A 102 -3.50 1.20 1.74
C ILE A 102 -4.39 2.34 1.25
N MET A 103 -5.16 2.13 0.17
CA MET A 103 -6.11 3.15 -0.29
C MET A 103 -7.19 3.43 0.75
N ALA A 104 -7.76 2.40 1.35
CA ALA A 104 -8.75 2.55 2.42
C ALA A 104 -8.13 3.18 3.68
N ILE A 105 -6.90 2.79 4.02
CA ILE A 105 -6.16 3.37 5.14
C ILE A 105 -5.92 4.87 4.91
N LEU A 106 -5.48 5.27 3.71
CA LEU A 106 -5.25 6.67 3.37
C LEU A 106 -6.52 7.53 3.55
N ALA A 107 -7.66 6.99 3.16
CA ALA A 107 -8.93 7.71 3.26
C ALA A 107 -9.39 7.96 4.71
N VAL A 108 -9.00 7.10 5.66
CA VAL A 108 -9.36 7.23 7.08
C VAL A 108 -8.23 7.74 7.96
N ALA A 109 -7.03 7.93 7.42
CA ALA A 109 -5.89 8.45 8.15
C ALA A 109 -6.12 9.91 8.55
N ARG A 110 -5.70 10.28 9.76
CA ARG A 110 -5.85 11.62 10.33
C ARG A 110 -4.57 12.46 10.22
N ASP A 111 -3.43 11.79 10.21
CA ASP A 111 -2.11 12.37 10.09
C ASP A 111 -1.08 11.29 9.70
N LEU A 112 0.18 11.69 9.58
CA LEU A 112 1.27 10.78 9.18
C LEU A 112 1.54 9.68 10.22
N ALA A 113 1.39 9.97 11.50
CA ALA A 113 1.62 9.01 12.56
C ALA A 113 0.51 7.94 12.58
N ASP A 114 -0.74 8.37 12.47
CA ASP A 114 -1.91 7.48 12.35
C ASP A 114 -1.84 6.63 11.07
N LEU A 115 -1.41 7.23 9.94
CA LEU A 115 -1.17 6.49 8.69
C LEU A 115 -0.13 5.37 8.90
N ARG A 116 1.00 5.69 9.50
CA ARG A 116 2.07 4.71 9.78
C ARG A 116 1.59 3.59 10.69
N GLU A 117 0.91 3.94 11.78
CA GLU A 117 0.38 2.97 12.73
C GLU A 117 -0.59 2.00 12.05
N ARG A 118 -1.50 2.52 11.22
CA ARG A 118 -2.47 1.68 10.47
C ARG A 118 -1.78 0.79 9.45
N MET A 119 -0.83 1.33 8.68
CA MET A 119 -0.08 0.54 7.72
C MET A 119 0.75 -0.55 8.41
N GLY A 120 1.29 -0.30 9.59
CA GLY A 120 2.01 -1.30 10.37
C GLY A 120 1.17 -2.51 10.79
N ARG A 121 -0.16 -2.37 10.82
CA ARG A 121 -1.11 -3.44 11.19
C ARG A 121 -1.63 -4.26 10.01
N ILE A 122 -1.22 -3.96 8.78
CA ILE A 122 -1.62 -4.76 7.61
C ILE A 122 -1.10 -6.17 7.78
N VAL A 123 -2.01 -7.15 7.80
CA VAL A 123 -1.66 -8.57 7.86
C VAL A 123 -1.21 -9.03 6.47
N VAL A 124 0.05 -9.43 6.36
CA VAL A 124 0.66 -9.84 5.08
C VAL A 124 0.64 -11.35 4.89
N ALA A 125 0.69 -12.10 5.98
CA ALA A 125 0.72 -13.56 6.00
C ALA A 125 0.35 -14.09 7.39
N TYR A 126 0.34 -15.41 7.53
CA TYR A 126 0.35 -16.09 8.82
C TYR A 126 1.62 -16.91 8.98
N ASP A 127 2.09 -17.07 10.21
CA ASP A 127 3.15 -18.00 10.52
C ASP A 127 2.64 -19.47 10.54
N ARG A 128 3.55 -20.43 10.63
CA ARG A 128 3.19 -21.87 10.69
C ARG A 128 2.40 -22.24 11.95
N SER A 129 2.43 -21.42 12.98
CA SER A 129 1.64 -21.58 14.21
C SER A 129 0.24 -20.97 14.11
N GLY A 130 -0.03 -20.19 13.04
CA GLY A 130 -1.31 -19.54 12.79
C GLY A 130 -1.42 -18.12 13.33
N ASN A 131 -0.33 -17.51 13.80
CA ASN A 131 -0.32 -16.11 14.21
C ASN A 131 -0.21 -15.20 13.00
N GLU A 132 -0.77 -14.01 13.13
CA GLU A 132 -0.66 -12.96 12.13
C GLU A 132 0.79 -12.44 12.01
N VAL A 133 1.24 -12.25 10.77
CA VAL A 133 2.47 -11.55 10.44
C VAL A 133 2.08 -10.25 9.74
N THR A 134 2.56 -9.14 10.29
CA THR A 134 2.18 -7.80 9.83
C THR A 134 3.34 -7.10 9.11
N THR A 135 3.05 -5.97 8.48
CA THR A 135 4.08 -5.09 7.89
C THR A 135 5.03 -4.53 8.94
N ALA A 136 4.58 -4.34 10.19
CA ALA A 136 5.45 -3.97 11.32
C ALA A 136 6.42 -5.10 11.68
N ASP A 137 6.00 -6.36 11.63
CA ASP A 137 6.88 -7.52 11.85
C ASP A 137 7.94 -7.64 10.75
N LEU A 138 7.62 -7.21 9.54
CA LEU A 138 8.57 -7.10 8.42
C LEU A 138 9.49 -5.87 8.54
N GLU A 139 9.22 -4.95 9.47
CA GLU A 139 9.94 -3.68 9.67
C GLU A 139 9.89 -2.77 8.43
N VAL A 140 8.79 -2.81 7.66
CA VAL A 140 8.65 -2.08 6.39
C VAL A 140 7.67 -0.90 6.47
N ASP A 141 6.90 -0.78 7.56
CA ASP A 141 5.89 0.25 7.77
C ASP A 141 6.44 1.68 7.60
N GLY A 142 7.65 1.94 8.09
CA GLY A 142 8.31 3.24 7.94
C GLY A 142 8.64 3.58 6.49
N ALA A 143 9.17 2.63 5.73
CA ALA A 143 9.48 2.82 4.30
C ALA A 143 8.20 2.95 3.45
N MET A 144 7.16 2.18 3.77
CA MET A 144 5.84 2.34 3.15
C MET A 144 5.27 3.74 3.42
N THR A 145 5.38 4.22 4.66
CA THR A 145 4.93 5.57 5.03
C THR A 145 5.68 6.65 4.27
N ALA A 146 6.99 6.49 4.05
CA ALA A 146 7.78 7.45 3.28
C ALA A 146 7.26 7.60 1.83
N TRP A 147 6.80 6.53 1.19
CA TRP A 147 6.15 6.59 -0.11
C TRP A 147 4.81 7.34 -0.09
N MET A 148 4.13 7.36 1.06
CA MET A 148 2.80 7.93 1.21
C MET A 148 2.79 9.38 1.69
N VAL A 149 3.93 9.98 2.03
CA VAL A 149 4.01 11.35 2.58
C VAL A 149 3.31 12.37 1.67
N GLU A 150 3.56 12.32 0.38
CA GLU A 150 2.96 13.24 -0.58
C GLU A 150 1.46 12.96 -0.80
N ALA A 151 1.07 11.67 -0.77
CA ALA A 151 -0.31 11.25 -0.95
C ALA A 151 -1.20 11.58 0.25
N LEU A 152 -0.61 11.83 1.42
CA LEU A 152 -1.37 12.22 2.61
C LEU A 152 -2.04 13.59 2.47
N HIS A 153 -1.52 14.46 1.61
CA HIS A 153 -2.05 15.80 1.41
C HIS A 153 -3.15 15.81 0.34
N PRO A 154 -4.37 16.28 0.67
CA PRO A 154 -5.40 16.48 -0.34
C PRO A 154 -4.95 17.43 -1.45
N ASN A 155 -5.28 17.10 -2.69
CA ASN A 155 -5.02 17.98 -3.83
C ASN A 155 -6.11 19.05 -3.90
N LEU A 156 -5.70 20.32 -3.97
CA LEU A 156 -6.61 21.43 -4.20
C LEU A 156 -6.63 21.75 -5.69
N ILE A 157 -7.79 21.70 -6.29
CA ILE A 157 -8.01 22.05 -7.69
C ILE A 157 -9.05 23.16 -7.80
N GLN A 158 -9.20 23.70 -9.00
CA GLN A 158 -10.22 24.71 -9.30
C GLN A 158 -11.17 24.16 -10.38
N THR A 159 -12.47 24.31 -10.16
CA THR A 159 -13.49 24.01 -11.18
C THR A 159 -13.47 25.05 -12.30
N LEU A 160 -14.18 24.78 -13.39
CA LEU A 160 -14.32 25.73 -14.50
C LEU A 160 -14.98 27.04 -14.08
N GLU A 161 -15.84 26.97 -13.05
CA GLU A 161 -16.53 28.11 -12.47
C GLU A 161 -15.68 28.87 -11.43
N GLY A 162 -14.43 28.43 -11.22
CA GLY A 162 -13.50 29.07 -10.29
C GLY A 162 -13.62 28.63 -8.84
N GLN A 163 -14.46 27.64 -8.53
CA GLN A 163 -14.65 27.13 -7.17
C GLN A 163 -13.49 26.21 -6.76
N PRO A 164 -13.00 26.30 -5.52
CA PRO A 164 -12.02 25.34 -5.00
C PRO A 164 -12.65 23.97 -4.78
N LEU A 165 -11.87 22.90 -5.05
CA LEU A 165 -12.29 21.53 -4.85
C LEU A 165 -11.12 20.70 -4.31
N PHE A 166 -11.34 19.99 -3.22
CA PHE A 166 -10.38 18.99 -2.72
C PHE A 166 -10.61 17.63 -3.38
N VAL A 167 -9.51 17.00 -3.78
CA VAL A 167 -9.48 15.61 -4.26
C VAL A 167 -8.44 14.84 -3.49
N HIS A 168 -8.82 13.69 -2.92
CA HIS A 168 -7.94 12.91 -2.06
C HIS A 168 -8.31 11.42 -2.10
N ALA A 169 -7.34 10.56 -1.76
CA ALA A 169 -7.46 9.11 -1.57
C ALA A 169 -7.89 8.35 -2.83
N GLY A 170 -7.56 8.86 -4.01
CA GLY A 170 -7.78 8.20 -5.30
C GLY A 170 -9.23 8.17 -5.76
N PRO A 171 -9.45 7.77 -7.02
CA PRO A 171 -10.75 7.88 -7.68
C PRO A 171 -11.80 6.85 -7.22
N PHE A 172 -11.41 5.82 -6.48
CA PHE A 172 -12.26 4.69 -6.09
C PHE A 172 -12.42 4.53 -4.59
N ALA A 173 -11.95 5.49 -3.81
CA ALA A 173 -12.05 5.46 -2.35
C ALA A 173 -13.48 5.74 -1.86
N ASN A 174 -14.47 5.13 -2.45
CA ASN A 174 -15.83 5.06 -1.94
C ASN A 174 -15.85 4.14 -0.73
N ILE A 175 -15.28 4.61 0.37
CA ILE A 175 -15.46 3.93 1.62
C ILE A 175 -16.92 4.01 2.00
N ALA A 176 -17.38 3.03 2.74
CA ALA A 176 -18.77 2.80 3.12
C ALA A 176 -19.52 4.02 3.75
N ILE A 177 -18.81 5.10 4.04
CA ILE A 177 -19.34 6.35 4.61
C ILE A 177 -19.65 7.43 3.56
N GLY A 178 -19.40 7.20 2.28
CA GLY A 178 -19.70 8.12 1.20
C GLY A 178 -18.80 9.36 1.10
N GLN A 179 -17.71 9.41 1.88
CA GLN A 179 -16.75 10.51 1.92
C GLN A 179 -15.44 10.11 1.24
N SER A 180 -14.72 11.08 0.68
CA SER A 180 -13.46 10.81 0.00
C SER A 180 -12.31 10.59 0.97
N SER A 181 -12.23 11.39 2.05
CA SER A 181 -11.25 11.18 3.12
C SER A 181 -11.53 12.06 4.34
N VAL A 182 -11.06 11.60 5.50
CA VAL A 182 -11.13 12.34 6.76
C VAL A 182 -10.35 13.67 6.68
N LEU A 183 -9.16 13.65 6.07
CA LEU A 183 -8.34 14.86 5.94
C LEU A 183 -8.95 15.90 5.01
N ALA A 184 -9.48 15.48 3.85
CA ALA A 184 -10.15 16.41 2.93
C ALA A 184 -11.39 17.04 3.57
N ASP A 185 -12.19 16.27 4.30
CA ASP A 185 -13.36 16.75 5.01
C ASP A 185 -13.00 17.76 6.12
N GLN A 186 -11.97 17.45 6.92
CA GLN A 186 -11.50 18.37 7.96
C GLN A 186 -11.00 19.70 7.40
N LEU A 187 -10.28 19.67 6.29
CA LEU A 187 -9.79 20.87 5.62
C LEU A 187 -10.95 21.64 4.96
N GLY A 188 -11.83 20.93 4.27
CA GLY A 188 -13.02 21.51 3.64
C GLY A 188 -13.90 22.24 4.64
N THR A 189 -14.23 21.59 5.77
CA THR A 189 -15.04 22.17 6.84
C THR A 189 -14.41 23.43 7.46
N ARG A 190 -13.08 23.50 7.54
CA ARG A 190 -12.39 24.69 8.08
C ARG A 190 -12.33 25.87 7.11
N LEU A 191 -12.41 25.59 5.81
CA LEU A 191 -12.23 26.60 4.76
C LEU A 191 -13.55 27.02 4.11
N ALA A 192 -14.62 26.24 4.26
CA ALA A 192 -15.93 26.54 3.70
C ALA A 192 -16.68 27.57 4.56
N ASP A 193 -17.41 28.48 3.90
CA ASP A 193 -18.31 29.42 4.56
C ASP A 193 -19.60 28.75 5.06
N TYR A 194 -19.96 27.62 4.43
CA TYR A 194 -21.15 26.82 4.77
C TYR A 194 -20.82 25.34 4.73
N HIS A 195 -21.34 24.56 5.68
CA HIS A 195 -21.18 23.08 5.77
C HIS A 195 -22.39 22.41 6.44
#